data_e73d2827bd0c48c623eb906d79fed111
#
_entry.id   e73d2827bd0c48c623eb906d79fed111
#
_cell.length_a   1.000
_cell.length_b   1.000
_cell.length_c   1.000
_cell.angle_alpha   90.00
_cell.angle_beta   90.00
_cell.angle_gamma   90.00
#
_symmetry.space_group_name_H-M   'P 1'
#
loop_
_entity.id
_entity.type
_entity.pdbx_description
1 polymer ?
#
loop_
_entity_poly.entity_id
_entity_poly.type
_entity_poly.pdbx_seq_one_letter_code
_entity_poly.pdbx_strand_id
1 'polypeptide(L)'
;MENISPALLNWFYANHRILPFRSDPTPYHVWLSEIMLQQTRVSAALPYYERFLAALPDIPALAACEEEKLHKLWEGLGYYSRVRNLQKAAKIVCEQYGGELPADYDALRALPGIGDYTAGAIASISFGLPVPAVDGNVLRVFSRLYNDDGLITDPKVKRAFTARVMEHQPPAAPGDYNQALMELGALVCVPNGAPLCEQCPLAHLCQARAAGTVLSLPRKAAPKARRIEPVTLAVVRSPAGVLLQQRPEKGLLAGLWQPVLWENETLTPDEARARLAALGVTCTPDAAKALRPAKHIFSHIEWQMQGYLFAADTQPAPAGCVWASPEQLAAEYTLPGAFKAYKKLLAAAL
;
A
#
# COMPACT_ATOMS: atom_id res chain seq x y z
N MET A 1 33.94 2.67 11.60
CA MET A 1 33.53 1.23 11.50
C MET A 1 34.14 0.67 10.24
N GLU A 2 34.52 -0.61 10.25
CA GLU A 2 34.96 -1.35 9.06
C GLU A 2 33.88 -1.32 7.98
N ASN A 3 34.30 -1.40 6.69
CA ASN A 3 33.36 -1.41 5.57
C ASN A 3 32.52 -2.70 5.57
N ILE A 4 31.19 -2.55 5.65
CA ILE A 4 30.26 -3.69 5.73
C ILE A 4 29.95 -4.32 4.37
N SER A 5 30.24 -3.63 3.26
CA SER A 5 29.78 -4.06 1.92
C SER A 5 30.29 -5.44 1.50
N PRO A 6 31.57 -5.82 1.72
CA PRO A 6 32.03 -7.14 1.25
C PRO A 6 31.28 -8.29 1.92
N ALA A 7 31.14 -8.25 3.24
CA ALA A 7 30.45 -9.30 3.99
C ALA A 7 28.95 -9.35 3.65
N LEU A 8 28.33 -8.17 3.51
CA LEU A 8 26.93 -8.04 3.19
C LEU A 8 26.60 -8.55 1.77
N LEU A 9 27.39 -8.15 0.76
CA LEU A 9 27.19 -8.56 -0.63
C LEU A 9 27.44 -10.06 -0.83
N ASN A 10 28.51 -10.62 -0.23
CA ASN A 10 28.74 -12.05 -0.28
C ASN A 10 27.56 -12.85 0.29
N TRP A 11 27.02 -12.40 1.42
CA TRP A 11 25.83 -13.01 1.99
C TRP A 11 24.60 -12.85 1.06
N PHE A 12 24.39 -11.66 0.50
CA PHE A 12 23.26 -11.39 -0.38
C PHE A 12 23.25 -12.29 -1.61
N TYR A 13 24.36 -12.41 -2.31
CA TYR A 13 24.45 -13.25 -3.50
C TYR A 13 24.18 -14.74 -3.20
N ALA A 14 24.50 -15.20 -2.00
CA ALA A 14 24.26 -16.59 -1.59
C ALA A 14 22.85 -16.85 -1.03
N ASN A 15 22.13 -15.82 -0.52
CA ASN A 15 20.94 -16.03 0.30
C ASN A 15 19.70 -15.23 -0.14
N HIS A 16 19.79 -14.33 -1.13
CA HIS A 16 18.65 -13.50 -1.51
C HIS A 16 17.52 -14.33 -2.13
N ARG A 17 16.30 -13.92 -1.85
CA ARG A 17 15.10 -14.54 -2.46
C ARG A 17 15.06 -14.26 -3.97
N ILE A 18 14.73 -15.30 -4.74
CA ILE A 18 14.43 -15.15 -6.18
C ILE A 18 13.04 -14.51 -6.28
N LEU A 19 12.97 -13.31 -6.84
CA LEU A 19 11.74 -12.54 -7.00
C LEU A 19 11.66 -12.04 -8.44
N PRO A 20 10.47 -12.02 -9.10
CA PRO A 20 10.34 -11.64 -10.50
C PRO A 20 10.96 -10.28 -10.83
N PHE A 21 10.76 -9.29 -9.98
CA PHE A 21 11.31 -7.94 -10.15
C PHE A 21 12.82 -7.82 -9.85
N ARG A 22 13.46 -8.89 -9.36
CA ARG A 22 14.93 -9.02 -9.24
C ARG A 22 15.53 -9.75 -10.41
N SER A 23 14.80 -10.73 -10.96
CA SER A 23 15.25 -11.50 -12.12
C SER A 23 15.25 -10.66 -13.40
N ASP A 24 14.34 -9.70 -13.49
CA ASP A 24 14.26 -8.74 -14.60
C ASP A 24 14.06 -7.31 -14.03
N PRO A 25 15.16 -6.65 -13.59
CA PRO A 25 15.10 -5.37 -12.86
C PRO A 25 14.98 -4.15 -13.80
N THR A 26 14.07 -4.20 -14.77
CA THR A 26 13.77 -3.02 -15.59
C THR A 26 13.28 -1.87 -14.71
N PRO A 27 13.46 -0.60 -15.11
CA PRO A 27 12.98 0.54 -14.33
C PRO A 27 11.50 0.47 -13.97
N TYR A 28 10.66 0.00 -14.90
CA TYR A 28 9.22 -0.17 -14.67
C TYR A 28 8.92 -1.28 -13.66
N HIS A 29 9.59 -2.42 -13.76
CA HIS A 29 9.42 -3.56 -12.87
C HIS A 29 9.84 -3.23 -11.43
N VAL A 30 10.97 -2.57 -11.27
CA VAL A 30 11.44 -2.10 -9.96
C VAL A 30 10.48 -1.08 -9.39
N TRP A 31 10.10 -0.07 -10.17
CA TRP A 31 9.14 0.95 -9.73
C TRP A 31 7.82 0.35 -9.27
N LEU A 32 7.20 -0.50 -10.09
CA LEU A 32 5.94 -1.17 -9.76
C LEU A 32 6.04 -1.98 -8.48
N SER A 33 7.10 -2.81 -8.35
CA SER A 33 7.30 -3.64 -7.17
C SER A 33 7.48 -2.79 -5.91
N GLU A 34 8.28 -1.71 -5.97
CA GLU A 34 8.50 -0.81 -4.84
C GLU A 34 7.22 -0.14 -4.36
N ILE A 35 6.36 0.29 -5.29
CA ILE A 35 5.06 0.87 -4.93
C ILE A 35 4.12 -0.21 -4.35
N MET A 36 4.09 -1.42 -4.90
CA MET A 36 3.26 -2.50 -4.36
C MET A 36 3.70 -2.97 -2.98
N LEU A 37 5.00 -2.98 -2.72
CA LEU A 37 5.58 -3.43 -1.44
C LEU A 37 5.48 -2.39 -0.32
N GLN A 38 5.11 -1.14 -0.61
CA GLN A 38 4.83 -0.16 0.45
C GLN A 38 3.73 -0.68 1.38
N GLN A 39 4.09 -1.01 2.62
CA GLN A 39 3.18 -1.55 3.65
C GLN A 39 2.48 -2.88 3.27
N THR A 40 2.99 -3.59 2.27
CA THR A 40 2.47 -4.89 1.82
C THR A 40 3.60 -5.92 1.86
N ARG A 41 3.32 -7.11 2.38
CA ARG A 41 4.30 -8.21 2.40
C ARG A 41 4.54 -8.75 0.99
N VAL A 42 5.76 -9.18 0.69
CA VAL A 42 6.13 -9.74 -0.62
C VAL A 42 5.18 -10.85 -1.06
N SER A 43 4.91 -11.84 -0.20
CA SER A 43 4.01 -12.96 -0.51
C SER A 43 2.57 -12.53 -0.87
N ALA A 44 2.11 -11.42 -0.31
CA ALA A 44 0.80 -10.88 -0.62
C ALA A 44 0.81 -10.04 -1.91
N ALA A 45 1.93 -9.39 -2.24
CA ALA A 45 2.05 -8.51 -3.40
C ALA A 45 2.30 -9.28 -4.72
N LEU A 46 3.02 -10.41 -4.68
CA LEU A 46 3.43 -11.16 -5.88
C LEU A 46 2.29 -11.49 -6.84
N PRO A 47 1.14 -12.07 -6.41
CA PRO A 47 0.04 -12.37 -7.34
C PRO A 47 -0.55 -11.13 -8.01
N TYR A 48 -0.47 -9.98 -7.32
CA TYR A 48 -0.90 -8.69 -7.89
C TYR A 48 0.10 -8.15 -8.89
N TYR A 49 1.38 -8.27 -8.60
CA TYR A 49 2.46 -7.85 -9.48
C TYR A 49 2.38 -8.57 -10.82
N GLU A 50 2.28 -9.90 -10.81
CA GLU A 50 2.18 -10.73 -12.02
C GLU A 50 0.92 -10.37 -12.84
N ARG A 51 -0.23 -10.27 -12.19
CA ARG A 51 -1.50 -9.90 -12.85
C ARG A 51 -1.47 -8.49 -13.41
N PHE A 52 -0.85 -7.56 -12.71
CA PHE A 52 -0.75 -6.16 -13.12
C PHE A 52 0.15 -6.02 -14.35
N LEU A 53 1.31 -6.66 -14.36
CA LEU A 53 2.21 -6.67 -15.52
C LEU A 53 1.60 -7.38 -16.74
N ALA A 54 0.87 -8.47 -16.54
CA ALA A 54 0.15 -9.13 -17.64
C ALA A 54 -0.89 -8.22 -18.31
N ALA A 55 -1.53 -7.33 -17.54
CA ALA A 55 -2.54 -6.40 -18.04
C ALA A 55 -1.95 -5.07 -18.54
N LEU A 56 -0.87 -4.60 -17.93
CA LEU A 56 -0.22 -3.30 -18.14
C LEU A 56 1.30 -3.52 -18.19
N PRO A 57 1.82 -4.01 -19.32
CA PRO A 57 3.20 -4.48 -19.44
C PRO A 57 4.25 -3.36 -19.43
N ASP A 58 3.85 -2.12 -19.66
CA ASP A 58 4.73 -0.97 -19.78
C ASP A 58 4.09 0.32 -19.24
N ILE A 59 4.88 1.38 -19.20
CA ILE A 59 4.45 2.70 -18.70
C ILE A 59 3.38 3.33 -19.59
N PRO A 60 3.45 3.27 -20.94
CA PRO A 60 2.38 3.73 -21.81
C PRO A 60 1.04 3.03 -21.57
N ALA A 61 1.04 1.71 -21.42
CA ALA A 61 -0.18 0.94 -21.10
C ALA A 61 -0.79 1.36 -19.75
N LEU A 62 0.07 1.58 -18.74
CA LEU A 62 -0.36 2.08 -17.43
C LEU A 62 -0.93 3.51 -17.52
N ALA A 63 -0.29 4.38 -18.27
CA ALA A 63 -0.74 5.77 -18.47
C ALA A 63 -2.11 5.86 -19.15
N ALA A 64 -2.36 5.00 -20.13
CA ALA A 64 -3.59 4.94 -20.92
C ALA A 64 -4.72 4.13 -20.25
N CYS A 65 -4.46 3.43 -19.16
CA CYS A 65 -5.45 2.56 -18.52
C CYS A 65 -6.61 3.37 -17.94
N GLU A 66 -7.85 2.88 -18.17
CA GLU A 66 -9.05 3.42 -17.54
C GLU A 66 -8.99 3.26 -16.02
N GLU A 67 -9.48 4.28 -15.28
CA GLU A 67 -9.35 4.34 -13.82
C GLU A 67 -10.05 3.18 -13.12
N GLU A 68 -11.22 2.77 -13.55
CA GLU A 68 -11.98 1.64 -13.02
C GLU A 68 -11.19 0.34 -13.16
N LYS A 69 -10.63 0.08 -14.36
CA LYS A 69 -9.79 -1.09 -14.61
C LYS A 69 -8.53 -1.08 -13.73
N LEU A 70 -7.92 0.09 -13.60
CA LEU A 70 -6.73 0.27 -12.76
C LEU A 70 -7.03 -0.04 -11.28
N HIS A 71 -8.14 0.51 -10.78
CA HIS A 71 -8.59 0.22 -9.41
C HIS A 71 -8.91 -1.27 -9.23
N LYS A 72 -9.49 -1.92 -10.24
CA LYS A 72 -9.82 -3.36 -10.19
C LYS A 72 -8.57 -4.23 -10.14
N LEU A 73 -7.53 -3.92 -10.91
CA LEU A 73 -6.24 -4.60 -10.85
C LEU A 73 -5.58 -4.46 -9.46
N TRP A 74 -5.87 -3.38 -8.74
CA TRP A 74 -5.32 -3.08 -7.41
C TRP A 74 -6.21 -3.56 -6.26
N GLU A 75 -7.42 -4.08 -6.54
CA GLU A 75 -8.40 -4.45 -5.53
C GLU A 75 -7.85 -5.48 -4.55
N GLY A 76 -7.80 -5.12 -3.27
CA GLY A 76 -7.28 -5.95 -2.18
C GLY A 76 -5.91 -5.54 -1.64
N LEU A 77 -5.08 -4.81 -2.39
CA LEU A 77 -3.80 -4.29 -1.91
C LEU A 77 -3.96 -3.13 -0.92
N GLY A 78 -5.07 -2.38 -1.01
CA GLY A 78 -5.30 -1.19 -0.19
C GLY A 78 -4.42 0.00 -0.58
N TYR A 79 -4.56 1.12 0.19
CA TYR A 79 -3.81 2.35 -0.08
C TYR A 79 -3.86 2.77 -1.56
N TYR A 80 -5.07 2.94 -2.10
CA TYR A 80 -5.33 3.20 -3.52
C TYR A 80 -4.68 4.50 -4.05
N SER A 81 -4.31 5.42 -3.15
CA SER A 81 -3.49 6.58 -3.53
C SER A 81 -2.18 6.18 -4.20
N ARG A 82 -1.64 4.99 -3.90
CA ARG A 82 -0.42 4.47 -4.53
C ARG A 82 -0.64 4.26 -6.03
N VAL A 83 -1.67 3.52 -6.42
CA VAL A 83 -1.92 3.22 -7.83
C VAL A 83 -2.36 4.46 -8.61
N ARG A 84 -3.12 5.37 -7.99
CA ARG A 84 -3.45 6.66 -8.61
C ARG A 84 -2.21 7.53 -8.86
N ASN A 85 -1.30 7.60 -7.89
CA ASN A 85 -0.04 8.31 -8.07
C ASN A 85 0.86 7.63 -9.10
N LEU A 86 0.88 6.28 -9.12
CA LEU A 86 1.60 5.50 -10.11
C LEU A 86 1.13 5.87 -11.54
N GLN A 87 -0.18 5.93 -11.78
CA GLN A 87 -0.72 6.33 -13.08
C GLN A 87 -0.45 7.80 -13.42
N LYS A 88 -0.60 8.71 -12.43
CA LYS A 88 -0.26 10.13 -12.65
C LYS A 88 1.19 10.31 -13.04
N ALA A 89 2.10 9.60 -12.36
CA ALA A 89 3.51 9.61 -12.71
C ALA A 89 3.76 8.99 -14.10
N ALA A 90 3.07 7.87 -14.45
CA ALA A 90 3.17 7.26 -15.77
C ALA A 90 2.77 8.23 -16.90
N LYS A 91 1.70 9.02 -16.71
CA LYS A 91 1.30 10.06 -17.68
C LYS A 91 2.39 11.11 -17.86
N ILE A 92 2.98 11.60 -16.77
CA ILE A 92 4.11 12.56 -16.81
C ILE A 92 5.32 11.94 -17.52
N VAL A 93 5.62 10.67 -17.25
CA VAL A 93 6.74 9.97 -17.88
C VAL A 93 6.51 9.84 -19.39
N CYS A 94 5.29 9.54 -19.84
CA CYS A 94 4.97 9.54 -21.27
C CYS A 94 5.10 10.93 -21.90
N GLU A 95 4.64 11.96 -21.23
CA GLU A 95 4.64 13.35 -21.76
C GLU A 95 6.04 13.96 -21.80
N GLN A 96 6.87 13.73 -20.78
CA GLN A 96 8.13 14.45 -20.59
C GLN A 96 9.37 13.61 -20.87
N TYR A 97 9.27 12.28 -20.79
CA TYR A 97 10.41 11.36 -20.91
C TYR A 97 10.20 10.24 -21.94
N GLY A 98 9.24 10.41 -22.86
CA GLY A 98 9.03 9.45 -23.95
C GLY A 98 8.57 8.06 -23.54
N GLY A 99 8.00 7.92 -22.36
CA GLY A 99 7.48 6.64 -21.83
C GLY A 99 8.51 5.81 -21.05
N GLU A 100 9.70 6.32 -20.82
CA GLU A 100 10.78 5.68 -20.04
C GLU A 100 11.14 6.50 -18.80
N LEU A 101 11.39 5.83 -17.67
CA LEU A 101 11.80 6.53 -16.46
C LEU A 101 13.17 7.19 -16.65
N PRO A 102 13.38 8.45 -16.17
CA PRO A 102 14.65 9.12 -16.27
C PRO A 102 15.72 8.45 -15.39
N ALA A 103 16.95 8.31 -15.92
CA ALA A 103 18.11 7.83 -15.17
C ALA A 103 18.73 8.99 -14.32
N ASP A 104 17.88 9.66 -13.54
CA ASP A 104 18.25 10.78 -12.68
C ASP A 104 17.44 10.73 -11.38
N TYR A 105 18.13 10.79 -10.24
CA TYR A 105 17.52 10.66 -8.92
C TYR A 105 16.52 11.79 -8.61
N ASP A 106 16.86 13.04 -8.94
CA ASP A 106 16.00 14.17 -8.62
C ASP A 106 14.79 14.25 -9.55
N ALA A 107 14.95 13.89 -10.82
CA ALA A 107 13.84 13.74 -11.75
C ALA A 107 12.87 12.63 -11.33
N LEU A 108 13.39 11.48 -10.90
CA LEU A 108 12.55 10.39 -10.34
C LEU A 108 11.80 10.88 -9.10
N ARG A 109 12.45 11.58 -8.19
CA ARG A 109 11.87 12.08 -6.94
C ARG A 109 10.79 13.14 -7.16
N ALA A 110 10.84 13.87 -8.27
CA ALA A 110 9.82 14.85 -8.65
C ALA A 110 8.50 14.22 -9.11
N LEU A 111 8.50 12.92 -9.46
CA LEU A 111 7.30 12.21 -9.91
C LEU A 111 6.31 11.92 -8.76
N PRO A 112 5.00 12.02 -9.00
CA PRO A 112 3.96 11.73 -8.00
C PRO A 112 4.11 10.35 -7.36
N GLY A 113 4.16 10.30 -6.03
CA GLY A 113 4.24 9.04 -5.27
C GLY A 113 5.65 8.44 -5.17
N ILE A 114 6.65 9.05 -5.77
CA ILE A 114 8.05 8.65 -5.67
C ILE A 114 8.76 9.58 -4.66
N GLY A 115 9.08 9.02 -3.49
CA GLY A 115 9.87 9.70 -2.47
C GLY A 115 11.34 9.29 -2.53
N ASP A 116 12.16 9.82 -1.61
CA ASP A 116 13.61 9.56 -1.53
C ASP A 116 13.97 8.06 -1.61
N TYR A 117 13.22 7.22 -0.88
CA TYR A 117 13.44 5.78 -0.89
C TYR A 117 13.18 5.14 -2.27
N THR A 118 11.99 5.39 -2.84
CA THR A 118 11.61 4.79 -4.13
C THR A 118 12.50 5.29 -5.26
N ALA A 119 12.83 6.59 -5.27
CA ALA A 119 13.79 7.15 -6.21
C ALA A 119 15.16 6.49 -6.08
N GLY A 120 15.65 6.32 -4.85
CA GLY A 120 16.92 5.63 -4.58
C GLY A 120 16.92 4.18 -5.02
N ALA A 121 15.82 3.44 -4.80
CA ALA A 121 15.69 2.06 -5.25
C ALA A 121 15.74 1.96 -6.78
N ILE A 122 14.91 2.74 -7.49
CA ILE A 122 14.90 2.73 -8.97
C ILE A 122 16.27 3.16 -9.52
N ALA A 123 16.81 4.28 -9.03
CA ALA A 123 18.06 4.83 -9.51
C ALA A 123 19.25 3.88 -9.32
N SER A 124 19.34 3.22 -8.16
CA SER A 124 20.45 2.31 -7.89
C SER A 124 20.28 0.94 -8.51
N ILE A 125 19.08 0.36 -8.48
CA ILE A 125 18.84 -1.01 -8.94
C ILE A 125 18.80 -1.08 -10.47
N SER A 126 18.08 -0.14 -11.11
CA SER A 126 17.87 -0.19 -12.55
C SER A 126 18.90 0.60 -13.36
N PHE A 127 19.45 1.67 -12.76
CA PHE A 127 20.39 2.56 -13.47
C PHE A 127 21.81 2.53 -12.91
N GLY A 128 22.06 1.79 -11.82
CA GLY A 128 23.40 1.68 -11.23
C GLY A 128 23.92 2.98 -10.60
N LEU A 129 23.03 3.95 -10.30
CA LEU A 129 23.45 5.20 -9.70
C LEU A 129 23.81 5.01 -8.21
N PRO A 130 24.92 5.62 -7.73
CA PRO A 130 25.37 5.46 -6.35
C PRO A 130 24.55 6.35 -5.38
N VAL A 131 23.29 6.01 -5.20
CA VAL A 131 22.34 6.70 -4.32
C VAL A 131 21.70 5.72 -3.32
N PRO A 132 21.30 6.19 -2.12
CA PRO A 132 20.79 5.32 -1.08
C PRO A 132 19.30 5.03 -1.27
N ALA A 133 18.90 3.79 -0.89
CA ALA A 133 17.50 3.42 -0.71
C ALA A 133 17.25 3.04 0.77
N VAL A 134 16.84 4.02 1.58
CA VAL A 134 16.72 3.85 3.04
C VAL A 134 15.27 3.71 3.45
N ASP A 135 14.85 2.46 3.66
CA ASP A 135 13.53 2.08 4.17
C ASP A 135 13.55 1.79 5.68
N GLY A 136 12.43 1.33 6.22
CA GLY A 136 12.34 0.93 7.64
C GLY A 136 13.22 -0.27 8.01
N ASN A 137 13.57 -1.15 7.05
CA ASN A 137 14.49 -2.26 7.27
C ASN A 137 15.90 -1.74 7.43
N VAL A 138 16.34 -0.88 6.53
CA VAL A 138 17.67 -0.25 6.56
C VAL A 138 17.86 0.58 7.82
N LEU A 139 16.88 1.40 8.21
CA LEU A 139 16.92 2.16 9.45
C LEU A 139 17.08 1.26 10.68
N ARG A 140 16.39 0.11 10.73
CA ARG A 140 16.52 -0.87 11.81
C ARG A 140 17.89 -1.52 11.84
N VAL A 141 18.39 -1.94 10.68
CA VAL A 141 19.73 -2.54 10.58
C VAL A 141 20.78 -1.56 11.09
N PHE A 142 20.76 -0.31 10.62
CA PHE A 142 21.74 0.69 11.01
C PHE A 142 21.60 1.14 12.47
N SER A 143 20.37 1.27 13.00
CA SER A 143 20.16 1.52 14.43
C SER A 143 20.84 0.44 15.29
N ARG A 144 20.68 -0.84 14.92
CA ARG A 144 21.31 -1.95 15.65
C ARG A 144 22.82 -2.06 15.40
N LEU A 145 23.24 -1.87 14.16
CA LEU A 145 24.66 -1.96 13.79
C LEU A 145 25.52 -0.95 14.56
N TYR A 146 25.01 0.28 14.70
CA TYR A 146 25.69 1.36 15.42
C TYR A 146 25.26 1.53 16.87
N ASN A 147 24.37 0.68 17.38
CA ASN A 147 23.75 0.81 18.71
C ASN A 147 23.19 2.22 18.98
N ASP A 148 22.57 2.80 17.96
CA ASP A 148 22.05 4.16 17.99
C ASP A 148 20.57 4.14 18.39
N ASP A 149 20.25 4.78 19.53
CA ASP A 149 18.91 4.81 20.12
C ASP A 149 18.08 6.04 19.70
N GLY A 150 18.56 6.79 18.75
CA GLY A 150 17.81 7.89 18.13
C GLY A 150 16.48 7.42 17.55
N LEU A 151 15.45 8.26 17.65
CA LEU A 151 14.13 7.94 17.09
C LEU A 151 14.22 7.88 15.54
N ILE A 152 14.04 6.70 14.95
CA ILE A 152 14.12 6.53 13.48
C ILE A 152 13.01 7.29 12.71
N THR A 153 12.03 7.85 13.43
CA THR A 153 11.01 8.74 12.89
C THR A 153 11.46 10.21 12.84
N ASP A 154 12.57 10.56 13.50
CA ASP A 154 13.14 11.90 13.45
C ASP A 154 13.89 12.11 12.13
N PRO A 155 13.58 13.17 11.36
CA PRO A 155 14.27 13.47 10.11
C PRO A 155 15.78 13.68 10.25
N LYS A 156 16.28 14.17 11.40
CA LYS A 156 17.72 14.33 11.65
C LYS A 156 18.42 12.98 11.79
N VAL A 157 17.80 12.06 12.54
CA VAL A 157 18.31 10.69 12.73
C VAL A 157 18.29 9.96 11.37
N LYS A 158 17.20 10.07 10.63
CA LYS A 158 17.11 9.48 9.29
C LYS A 158 18.21 9.99 8.36
N ARG A 159 18.49 11.30 8.32
CA ARG A 159 19.59 11.85 7.52
C ARG A 159 20.96 11.33 7.96
N ALA A 160 21.21 11.24 9.28
CA ALA A 160 22.46 10.69 9.80
C ALA A 160 22.66 9.23 9.38
N PHE A 161 21.60 8.40 9.45
CA PHE A 161 21.67 7.01 8.96
C PHE A 161 21.85 6.92 7.46
N THR A 162 21.20 7.78 6.68
CA THR A 162 21.40 7.86 5.23
C THR A 162 22.86 8.17 4.88
N ALA A 163 23.50 9.09 5.57
CA ALA A 163 24.93 9.37 5.39
C ALA A 163 25.79 8.14 5.69
N ARG A 164 25.54 7.46 6.82
CA ARG A 164 26.26 6.21 7.18
C ARG A 164 26.04 5.09 6.15
N VAL A 165 24.84 4.98 5.55
CA VAL A 165 24.58 4.02 4.47
C VAL A 165 25.48 4.32 3.27
N MET A 166 25.59 5.59 2.89
CA MET A 166 26.42 6.04 1.77
C MET A 166 27.93 5.80 2.00
N GLU A 167 28.41 5.94 3.25
CA GLU A 167 29.82 5.66 3.61
C GLU A 167 30.26 4.23 3.27
N HIS A 168 29.31 3.31 3.22
CA HIS A 168 29.58 1.89 2.97
C HIS A 168 29.16 1.44 1.55
N GLN A 169 28.46 2.28 0.79
CA GLN A 169 27.93 1.89 -0.51
C GLN A 169 29.05 1.77 -1.54
N PRO A 170 29.25 0.58 -2.16
CA PRO A 170 30.27 0.40 -3.18
C PRO A 170 29.78 0.99 -4.52
N PRO A 171 30.58 1.84 -5.19
CA PRO A 171 30.20 2.45 -6.46
C PRO A 171 29.93 1.43 -7.59
N ALA A 172 30.56 0.27 -7.53
CA ALA A 172 30.42 -0.79 -8.55
C ALA A 172 29.12 -1.62 -8.43
N ALA A 173 28.43 -1.59 -7.26
CA ALA A 173 27.24 -2.41 -7.01
C ALA A 173 26.25 -1.70 -6.07
N PRO A 174 25.81 -0.45 -6.38
CA PRO A 174 24.95 0.31 -5.47
C PRO A 174 23.56 -0.30 -5.31
N GLY A 175 23.00 -0.85 -6.40
CA GLY A 175 21.70 -1.52 -6.39
C GLY A 175 21.70 -2.80 -5.57
N ASP A 176 22.72 -3.66 -5.73
CA ASP A 176 22.85 -4.89 -4.94
C ASP A 176 23.05 -4.58 -3.46
N TYR A 177 23.83 -3.55 -3.14
CA TYR A 177 24.03 -3.11 -1.76
C TYR A 177 22.74 -2.66 -1.10
N ASN A 178 21.93 -1.82 -1.77
CA ASN A 178 20.64 -1.38 -1.27
C ASN A 178 19.69 -2.57 -1.09
N GLN A 179 19.61 -3.48 -2.05
CA GLN A 179 18.81 -4.70 -1.96
C GLN A 179 19.30 -5.62 -0.83
N ALA A 180 20.61 -5.75 -0.65
CA ALA A 180 21.20 -6.57 0.42
C ALA A 180 20.85 -6.05 1.81
N LEU A 181 20.85 -4.74 2.04
CA LEU A 181 20.41 -4.14 3.29
C LEU A 181 18.92 -4.41 3.57
N MET A 182 18.07 -4.24 2.57
CA MET A 182 16.64 -4.53 2.71
C MET A 182 16.39 -6.01 2.99
N GLU A 183 17.08 -6.90 2.28
CA GLU A 183 16.96 -8.36 2.43
C GLU A 183 17.47 -8.83 3.79
N LEU A 184 18.61 -8.30 4.26
CA LEU A 184 19.12 -8.55 5.61
C LEU A 184 18.10 -8.17 6.68
N GLY A 185 17.48 -7.00 6.51
CA GLY A 185 16.40 -6.55 7.39
C GLY A 185 15.16 -7.45 7.34
N ALA A 186 14.81 -7.97 6.18
CA ALA A 186 13.63 -8.81 6.01
C ALA A 186 13.81 -10.24 6.53
N LEU A 187 15.01 -10.83 6.37
CA LEU A 187 15.26 -12.25 6.63
C LEU A 187 16.00 -12.52 7.94
N VAL A 188 16.93 -11.66 8.33
CA VAL A 188 17.85 -11.90 9.45
C VAL A 188 17.62 -10.91 10.58
N CYS A 189 17.75 -9.62 10.31
CA CYS A 189 17.59 -8.55 11.29
C CYS A 189 16.11 -8.14 11.44
N VAL A 190 15.24 -9.11 11.71
CA VAL A 190 13.76 -8.96 11.68
C VAL A 190 13.23 -7.96 12.72
N PRO A 191 12.03 -7.34 12.44
CA PRO A 191 11.44 -6.33 13.32
C PRO A 191 10.74 -6.90 14.55
N ASN A 192 10.24 -8.14 14.47
CA ASN A 192 9.44 -8.77 15.51
C ASN A 192 10.10 -10.07 15.99
N GLY A 193 10.12 -10.27 17.31
CA GLY A 193 10.83 -11.41 17.91
C GLY A 193 12.35 -11.22 17.92
N ALA A 194 13.08 -12.30 18.23
CA ALA A 194 14.53 -12.31 18.25
C ALA A 194 15.08 -12.33 16.80
N PRO A 195 15.97 -11.39 16.43
CA PRO A 195 16.67 -11.47 15.16
C PRO A 195 17.61 -12.66 15.11
N LEU A 196 17.90 -13.16 13.90
CA LEU A 196 18.77 -14.31 13.67
C LEU A 196 20.25 -13.88 13.67
N CYS A 197 20.73 -13.33 14.81
CA CYS A 197 22.05 -12.72 14.92
C CYS A 197 23.20 -13.69 14.61
N GLU A 198 23.05 -14.98 14.87
CA GLU A 198 24.07 -16.02 14.58
C GLU A 198 24.23 -16.27 13.08
N GLN A 199 23.23 -15.93 12.26
CA GLN A 199 23.25 -16.03 10.81
C GLN A 199 23.58 -14.69 10.12
N CYS A 200 23.80 -13.63 10.91
CA CYS A 200 24.02 -12.29 10.38
C CYS A 200 25.45 -12.12 9.89
N PRO A 201 25.68 -11.76 8.62
CA PRO A 201 27.02 -11.51 8.08
C PRO A 201 27.75 -10.36 8.79
N LEU A 202 26.99 -9.47 9.45
CA LEU A 202 27.52 -8.31 10.17
C LEU A 202 27.58 -8.51 11.69
N ALA A 203 27.39 -9.74 12.18
CA ALA A 203 27.30 -10.02 13.61
C ALA A 203 28.52 -9.54 14.42
N HIS A 204 29.72 -9.66 13.84
CA HIS A 204 30.99 -9.28 14.44
C HIS A 204 31.20 -7.76 14.54
N LEU A 205 30.49 -6.98 13.71
CA LEU A 205 30.53 -5.51 13.71
C LEU A 205 29.34 -4.88 14.46
N CYS A 206 28.35 -5.69 14.86
CA CYS A 206 27.10 -5.19 15.42
C CYS A 206 27.26 -4.73 16.86
N GLN A 207 27.26 -3.43 17.11
CA GLN A 207 27.41 -2.85 18.44
C GLN A 207 26.23 -3.15 19.37
N ALA A 208 24.99 -3.21 18.85
CA ALA A 208 23.83 -3.59 19.65
C ALA A 208 23.87 -5.06 20.09
N ARG A 209 24.44 -5.96 19.28
CA ARG A 209 24.68 -7.36 19.67
C ARG A 209 25.71 -7.42 20.79
N ALA A 210 26.82 -6.72 20.64
CA ALA A 210 27.87 -6.66 21.67
C ALA A 210 27.34 -6.06 22.99
N ALA A 211 26.46 -5.06 22.92
CA ALA A 211 25.87 -4.41 24.09
C ALA A 211 24.62 -5.12 24.65
N GLY A 212 24.09 -6.16 23.98
CA GLY A 212 22.86 -6.84 24.40
C GLY A 212 21.57 -6.03 24.20
N THR A 213 21.60 -4.98 23.39
CA THR A 213 20.48 -4.02 23.19
C THR A 213 19.64 -4.26 21.94
N VAL A 214 19.87 -5.33 21.19
CA VAL A 214 19.24 -5.61 19.88
C VAL A 214 17.72 -5.51 19.94
N LEU A 215 17.08 -6.00 21.01
CA LEU A 215 15.61 -6.02 21.14
C LEU A 215 15.02 -4.65 21.49
N SER A 216 15.79 -3.73 22.05
CA SER A 216 15.33 -2.36 22.34
C SER A 216 15.41 -1.43 21.13
N LEU A 217 16.04 -1.86 20.04
CA LEU A 217 16.27 -1.08 18.81
C LEU A 217 15.53 -1.65 17.61
N PRO A 218 15.07 -0.81 16.69
CA PRO A 218 15.16 0.67 16.69
C PRO A 218 14.10 1.32 17.60
N ARG A 219 14.40 2.50 18.12
CA ARG A 219 13.40 3.29 18.83
C ARG A 219 12.47 4.00 17.85
N LYS A 220 11.18 3.94 18.15
CA LYS A 220 10.12 4.59 17.37
C LYS A 220 9.28 5.47 18.29
N ALA A 221 8.76 6.58 17.76
CA ALA A 221 7.74 7.34 18.47
C ALA A 221 6.50 6.47 18.71
N ALA A 222 5.85 6.67 19.84
CA ALA A 222 4.58 6.01 20.13
C ALA A 222 3.55 6.34 19.02
N PRO A 223 2.77 5.35 18.56
CA PRO A 223 1.72 5.60 17.59
C PRO A 223 0.72 6.63 18.15
N LYS A 224 0.30 7.59 17.33
CA LYS A 224 -0.81 8.48 17.70
C LYS A 224 -2.10 7.66 17.84
N ALA A 225 -2.94 8.04 18.83
CA ALA A 225 -4.25 7.45 18.98
C ALA A 225 -5.06 7.64 17.68
N ARG A 226 -5.80 6.59 17.28
CA ARG A 226 -6.71 6.68 16.14
C ARG A 226 -7.99 7.40 16.56
N ARG A 227 -8.54 8.17 15.64
CA ARG A 227 -9.88 8.72 15.78
C ARG A 227 -10.89 7.61 15.53
N ILE A 228 -11.81 7.38 16.45
CA ILE A 228 -12.89 6.41 16.29
C ILE A 228 -14.09 7.16 15.71
N GLU A 229 -14.62 6.64 14.61
CA GLU A 229 -15.75 7.20 13.89
C GLU A 229 -16.87 6.17 13.78
N PRO A 230 -18.08 6.47 14.30
CA PRO A 230 -19.25 5.66 14.02
C PRO A 230 -19.64 5.83 12.56
N VAL A 231 -20.06 4.73 11.95
CA VAL A 231 -20.52 4.72 10.55
C VAL A 231 -21.78 3.88 10.45
N THR A 232 -22.83 4.45 9.89
CA THR A 232 -24.00 3.68 9.48
C THR A 232 -23.93 3.42 7.98
N LEU A 233 -24.18 2.19 7.56
CA LEU A 233 -24.25 1.82 6.15
C LEU A 233 -25.58 1.14 5.79
N ALA A 234 -26.03 1.36 4.56
CA ALA A 234 -27.19 0.71 3.98
C ALA A 234 -26.77 -0.17 2.81
N VAL A 235 -27.01 -1.47 2.91
CA VAL A 235 -27.00 -2.38 1.78
C VAL A 235 -28.42 -2.39 1.19
N VAL A 236 -28.61 -1.83 0.03
CA VAL A 236 -29.93 -1.80 -0.64
C VAL A 236 -29.88 -2.75 -1.82
N ARG A 237 -30.83 -3.66 -1.90
CA ARG A 237 -30.95 -4.63 -2.97
C ARG A 237 -32.23 -4.44 -3.78
N SER A 238 -32.12 -4.61 -5.09
CA SER A 238 -33.22 -4.66 -6.03
C SER A 238 -33.02 -5.81 -7.02
N PRO A 239 -34.02 -6.13 -7.86
CA PRO A 239 -33.82 -7.07 -8.96
C PRO A 239 -32.69 -6.66 -9.95
N ALA A 240 -32.33 -5.38 -9.99
CA ALA A 240 -31.24 -4.86 -10.82
C ALA A 240 -29.85 -5.06 -10.18
N GLY A 241 -29.77 -5.44 -8.90
CA GLY A 241 -28.51 -5.64 -8.18
C GLY A 241 -28.45 -4.91 -6.85
N VAL A 242 -27.24 -4.63 -6.39
CA VAL A 242 -26.96 -3.86 -5.17
C VAL A 242 -26.68 -2.39 -5.50
N LEU A 243 -27.22 -1.48 -4.69
CA LEU A 243 -26.93 -0.06 -4.84
C LEU A 243 -25.52 0.25 -4.31
N LEU A 244 -24.69 0.80 -5.19
CA LEU A 244 -23.37 1.34 -4.85
C LEU A 244 -23.36 2.84 -5.08
N GLN A 245 -22.65 3.55 -4.22
CA GLN A 245 -22.39 4.97 -4.32
C GLN A 245 -20.89 5.20 -4.55
N GLN A 246 -20.57 6.08 -5.50
CA GLN A 246 -19.18 6.48 -5.72
C GLN A 246 -18.75 7.51 -4.67
N ARG A 247 -17.59 7.33 -4.10
CA ARG A 247 -17.00 8.29 -3.17
C ARG A 247 -16.48 9.53 -3.90
N PRO A 248 -16.44 10.69 -3.19
CA PRO A 248 -15.82 11.89 -3.75
C PRO A 248 -14.38 11.64 -4.21
N GLU A 249 -13.89 12.46 -5.14
CA GLU A 249 -12.52 12.37 -5.66
C GLU A 249 -11.42 12.65 -4.62
N LYS A 250 -11.78 13.21 -3.47
CA LYS A 250 -10.85 13.55 -2.38
C LYS A 250 -11.27 12.89 -1.08
N GLY A 251 -10.29 12.66 -0.22
CA GLY A 251 -10.52 12.07 1.10
C GLY A 251 -10.28 10.56 1.16
N LEU A 252 -10.83 9.93 2.20
CA LEU A 252 -10.64 8.50 2.44
C LEU A 252 -11.35 7.67 1.36
N LEU A 253 -10.65 6.68 0.80
CA LEU A 253 -11.17 5.79 -0.25
C LEU A 253 -11.69 6.54 -1.50
N ALA A 254 -11.15 7.70 -1.81
CA ALA A 254 -11.59 8.59 -2.88
C ALA A 254 -11.78 7.87 -4.22
N GLY A 255 -12.87 8.19 -4.94
CA GLY A 255 -13.22 7.65 -6.25
C GLY A 255 -13.69 6.19 -6.26
N LEU A 256 -13.61 5.46 -5.15
CA LEU A 256 -13.99 4.05 -5.07
C LEU A 256 -15.49 3.89 -4.84
N TRP A 257 -16.01 2.71 -5.13
CA TRP A 257 -17.40 2.35 -4.92
C TRP A 257 -17.65 1.75 -3.53
N GLN A 258 -18.82 2.00 -2.97
CA GLN A 258 -19.19 1.53 -1.62
C GLN A 258 -20.71 1.36 -1.51
N PRO A 259 -21.22 0.59 -0.51
CA PRO A 259 -22.61 0.72 -0.11
C PRO A 259 -22.90 2.15 0.36
N VAL A 260 -24.13 2.61 0.26
CA VAL A 260 -24.50 3.94 0.79
C VAL A 260 -24.14 3.99 2.27
N LEU A 261 -23.43 5.04 2.70
CA LEU A 261 -23.05 5.19 4.11
C LEU A 261 -23.04 6.64 4.59
N TRP A 262 -23.13 6.77 5.90
CA TRP A 262 -23.07 8.05 6.63
C TRP A 262 -21.95 7.97 7.68
N GLU A 263 -20.93 8.79 7.47
CA GLU A 263 -19.77 8.90 8.38
C GLU A 263 -20.11 9.77 9.58
N ASN A 264 -19.57 9.41 10.75
CA ASN A 264 -19.80 10.09 12.02
C ASN A 264 -21.26 10.10 12.49
N GLU A 265 -22.10 9.22 11.96
CA GLU A 265 -23.50 9.11 12.32
C GLU A 265 -23.86 7.66 12.73
N THR A 266 -24.70 7.57 13.77
CA THR A 266 -25.33 6.33 14.22
C THR A 266 -26.82 6.47 14.00
N LEU A 267 -27.32 5.96 12.87
CA LEU A 267 -28.72 6.07 12.48
C LEU A 267 -29.51 4.83 12.90
N THR A 268 -30.77 5.02 13.25
CA THR A 268 -31.76 3.95 13.34
C THR A 268 -32.16 3.47 11.94
N PRO A 269 -32.85 2.31 11.81
CA PRO A 269 -33.34 1.84 10.50
C PRO A 269 -34.25 2.85 9.80
N ASP A 270 -35.12 3.52 10.58
CA ASP A 270 -36.08 4.49 10.02
C ASP A 270 -35.38 5.76 9.55
N GLU A 271 -34.40 6.26 10.31
CA GLU A 271 -33.57 7.39 9.89
C GLU A 271 -32.76 7.06 8.65
N ALA A 272 -32.17 5.86 8.57
CA ALA A 272 -31.44 5.41 7.38
C ALA A 272 -32.36 5.30 6.16
N ARG A 273 -33.60 4.80 6.35
CA ARG A 273 -34.64 4.76 5.30
C ARG A 273 -35.00 6.16 4.82
N ALA A 274 -35.21 7.11 5.74
CA ALA A 274 -35.51 8.50 5.39
C ALA A 274 -34.35 9.16 4.61
N ARG A 275 -33.11 8.86 4.99
CA ARG A 275 -31.91 9.35 4.25
C ARG A 275 -31.82 8.71 2.85
N LEU A 276 -32.15 7.41 2.69
CA LEU A 276 -32.23 6.77 1.37
C LEU A 276 -33.32 7.41 0.50
N ALA A 277 -34.49 7.71 1.07
CA ALA A 277 -35.57 8.40 0.36
C ALA A 277 -35.13 9.82 -0.09
N ALA A 278 -34.41 10.56 0.77
CA ALA A 278 -33.85 11.86 0.42
C ALA A 278 -32.77 11.77 -0.69
N LEU A 279 -32.08 10.65 -0.79
CA LEU A 279 -31.16 10.36 -1.90
C LEU A 279 -31.89 9.97 -3.20
N GLY A 280 -33.21 9.74 -3.15
CA GLY A 280 -34.01 9.30 -4.29
C GLY A 280 -34.19 7.78 -4.37
N VAL A 281 -33.94 7.02 -3.30
CA VAL A 281 -34.11 5.58 -3.23
C VAL A 281 -35.34 5.20 -2.44
N THR A 282 -36.35 4.63 -3.11
CA THR A 282 -37.55 4.11 -2.46
C THR A 282 -37.33 2.65 -2.08
N CYS A 283 -37.26 2.39 -0.77
CA CYS A 283 -37.21 1.04 -0.23
C CYS A 283 -38.62 0.46 -0.05
N THR A 284 -38.75 -0.88 -0.16
CA THR A 284 -40.01 -1.56 0.13
C THR A 284 -40.40 -1.33 1.60
N PRO A 285 -41.70 -1.44 1.96
CA PRO A 285 -42.19 -1.24 3.33
C PRO A 285 -41.66 -2.22 4.36
N ASP A 286 -41.06 -3.32 3.90
CA ASP A 286 -40.53 -4.37 4.77
C ASP A 286 -39.53 -3.82 5.81
N ALA A 287 -39.51 -4.46 6.97
CA ALA A 287 -38.60 -4.08 8.04
C ALA A 287 -37.14 -4.25 7.58
N ALA A 288 -36.34 -3.24 7.85
CA ALA A 288 -34.91 -3.31 7.59
C ALA A 288 -34.26 -4.39 8.47
N LYS A 289 -33.44 -5.24 7.86
CA LYS A 289 -32.72 -6.27 8.62
C LYS A 289 -31.38 -5.70 9.11
N ALA A 290 -31.20 -5.66 10.44
CA ALA A 290 -29.91 -5.27 11.02
C ALA A 290 -28.80 -6.25 10.61
N LEU A 291 -27.67 -5.73 10.20
CA LEU A 291 -26.47 -6.49 9.86
C LEU A 291 -25.54 -6.60 11.07
N ARG A 292 -24.67 -7.60 11.03
CA ARG A 292 -23.65 -7.78 12.06
C ARG A 292 -22.74 -6.54 12.08
N PRO A 293 -22.52 -5.90 13.25
CA PRO A 293 -21.55 -4.81 13.36
C PRO A 293 -20.15 -5.26 12.93
N ALA A 294 -19.42 -4.34 12.35
CA ALA A 294 -18.05 -4.59 11.91
C ALA A 294 -17.16 -3.38 12.22
N LYS A 295 -15.85 -3.57 12.20
CA LYS A 295 -14.90 -2.48 12.28
C LYS A 295 -13.86 -2.57 11.19
N HIS A 296 -13.37 -1.42 10.77
CA HIS A 296 -12.21 -1.33 9.87
C HIS A 296 -11.22 -0.31 10.40
N ILE A 297 -9.94 -0.67 10.35
CA ILE A 297 -8.85 0.15 10.88
C ILE A 297 -8.04 0.70 9.72
N PHE A 298 -8.06 2.01 9.55
CA PHE A 298 -7.15 2.77 8.71
C PHE A 298 -5.93 3.24 9.52
N SER A 299 -4.98 3.90 8.89
CA SER A 299 -3.76 4.38 9.57
C SER A 299 -4.06 5.29 10.77
N HIS A 300 -5.05 6.19 10.66
CA HIS A 300 -5.37 7.23 11.65
C HIS A 300 -6.83 7.27 12.07
N ILE A 301 -7.68 6.44 11.47
CA ILE A 301 -9.12 6.34 11.73
C ILE A 301 -9.49 4.88 11.97
N GLU A 302 -10.41 4.62 12.89
CA GLU A 302 -11.11 3.35 13.04
C GLU A 302 -12.59 3.59 12.81
N TRP A 303 -13.16 2.98 11.77
CA TRP A 303 -14.60 2.94 11.57
C TRP A 303 -15.24 1.85 12.42
N GLN A 304 -16.25 2.25 13.20
CA GLN A 304 -17.15 1.35 13.89
C GLN A 304 -18.48 1.34 13.13
N MET A 305 -18.68 0.28 12.35
CA MET A 305 -19.76 0.20 11.39
C MET A 305 -20.94 -0.59 11.94
N GLN A 306 -22.14 0.00 11.87
CA GLN A 306 -23.41 -0.71 11.89
C GLN A 306 -24.05 -0.63 10.52
N GLY A 307 -24.89 -1.60 10.17
CA GLY A 307 -25.50 -1.61 8.86
C GLY A 307 -26.89 -2.20 8.86
N TYR A 308 -27.63 -1.86 7.81
CA TYR A 308 -28.98 -2.36 7.55
C TYR A 308 -29.10 -2.87 6.11
N LEU A 309 -29.84 -3.96 5.95
CA LEU A 309 -30.23 -4.47 4.65
C LEU A 309 -31.65 -3.99 4.34
N PHE A 310 -31.80 -3.33 3.21
CA PHE A 310 -33.06 -2.88 2.66
C PHE A 310 -33.35 -3.59 1.34
N ALA A 311 -34.63 -3.82 1.03
CA ALA A 311 -35.06 -4.19 -0.28
C ALA A 311 -35.66 -2.98 -1.01
N ALA A 312 -35.55 -2.96 -2.33
CA ALA A 312 -36.13 -1.95 -3.18
C ALA A 312 -36.63 -2.60 -4.48
N ASP A 313 -37.67 -2.03 -5.08
CA ASP A 313 -38.10 -2.40 -6.44
C ASP A 313 -37.12 -1.84 -7.49
N THR A 314 -37.27 -2.28 -8.74
CA THR A 314 -36.51 -1.76 -9.86
C THR A 314 -36.80 -0.27 -10.04
N GLN A 315 -35.79 0.55 -9.92
CA GLN A 315 -35.88 2.01 -10.06
C GLN A 315 -34.59 2.58 -10.63
N PRO A 316 -34.57 3.77 -11.19
CA PRO A 316 -33.32 4.43 -11.62
C PRO A 316 -32.37 4.63 -10.45
N ALA A 317 -31.07 4.52 -10.71
CA ALA A 317 -30.08 4.85 -9.70
C ALA A 317 -29.99 6.37 -9.50
N PRO A 318 -29.85 6.86 -8.25
CA PRO A 318 -29.60 8.26 -7.99
C PRO A 318 -28.28 8.75 -8.61
N ALA A 319 -28.11 10.06 -8.72
CA ALA A 319 -26.85 10.65 -9.16
C ALA A 319 -25.68 10.19 -8.30
N GLY A 320 -24.57 9.78 -8.93
CA GLY A 320 -23.39 9.24 -8.26
C GLY A 320 -23.57 7.83 -7.69
N CYS A 321 -24.66 7.15 -8.01
CA CYS A 321 -24.94 5.77 -7.63
C CYS A 321 -25.16 4.89 -8.86
N VAL A 322 -25.01 3.57 -8.67
CA VAL A 322 -25.31 2.54 -9.68
C VAL A 322 -25.98 1.34 -9.01
N TRP A 323 -26.85 0.66 -9.74
CA TRP A 323 -27.31 -0.68 -9.40
C TRP A 323 -26.35 -1.68 -10.05
N ALA A 324 -25.51 -2.33 -9.25
CA ALA A 324 -24.51 -3.25 -9.74
C ALA A 324 -24.98 -4.69 -9.63
N SER A 325 -25.02 -5.42 -10.75
CA SER A 325 -25.22 -6.87 -10.73
C SER A 325 -24.02 -7.57 -10.06
N PRO A 326 -24.17 -8.85 -9.62
CA PRO A 326 -23.02 -9.61 -9.09
C PRO A 326 -21.85 -9.69 -10.10
N GLU A 327 -22.13 -9.82 -11.38
CA GLU A 327 -21.14 -9.89 -12.46
C GLU A 327 -20.41 -8.56 -12.61
N GLN A 328 -21.14 -7.45 -12.63
CA GLN A 328 -20.55 -6.12 -12.68
C GLN A 328 -19.73 -5.80 -11.43
N LEU A 329 -20.22 -6.20 -10.25
CA LEU A 329 -19.47 -6.05 -9.01
C LEU A 329 -18.15 -6.83 -9.05
N ALA A 330 -18.14 -8.00 -9.67
CA ALA A 330 -16.94 -8.81 -9.82
C ALA A 330 -15.96 -8.21 -10.85
N ALA A 331 -16.47 -7.65 -11.97
CA ALA A 331 -15.67 -7.24 -13.12
C ALA A 331 -15.30 -5.74 -13.13
N GLU A 332 -16.22 -4.86 -12.68
CA GLU A 332 -16.13 -3.42 -12.92
C GLU A 332 -15.93 -2.61 -11.63
N TYR A 333 -16.83 -2.80 -10.64
CA TYR A 333 -16.84 -1.95 -9.44
C TYR A 333 -15.88 -2.43 -8.36
N THR A 334 -14.89 -1.60 -8.02
CA THR A 334 -13.91 -1.91 -6.98
C THR A 334 -14.45 -1.58 -5.60
N LEU A 335 -14.59 -2.61 -4.76
CA LEU A 335 -14.98 -2.45 -3.36
C LEU A 335 -13.75 -2.44 -2.45
N PRO A 336 -13.56 -1.38 -1.65
CA PRO A 336 -12.51 -1.33 -0.64
C PRO A 336 -12.60 -2.47 0.39
N GLY A 337 -11.43 -2.91 0.87
CA GLY A 337 -11.34 -3.90 1.94
C GLY A 337 -12.04 -3.53 3.24
N ALA A 338 -12.38 -2.25 3.42
CA ALA A 338 -13.20 -1.76 4.53
C ALA A 338 -14.57 -2.49 4.62
N PHE A 339 -15.14 -2.86 3.48
CA PHE A 339 -16.45 -3.53 3.39
C PHE A 339 -16.36 -5.06 3.32
N LYS A 340 -15.18 -5.64 3.60
CA LYS A 340 -14.97 -7.10 3.57
C LYS A 340 -16.00 -7.89 4.39
N ALA A 341 -16.43 -7.35 5.54
CA ALA A 341 -17.42 -7.99 6.40
C ALA A 341 -18.78 -8.15 5.72
N TYR A 342 -19.10 -7.30 4.76
CA TYR A 342 -20.37 -7.27 4.03
C TYR A 342 -20.26 -7.81 2.59
N LYS A 343 -19.05 -8.21 2.14
CA LYS A 343 -18.78 -8.61 0.76
C LYS A 343 -19.74 -9.70 0.25
N LYS A 344 -20.06 -10.71 1.07
CA LYS A 344 -21.00 -11.76 0.69
C LYS A 344 -22.42 -11.25 0.45
N LEU A 345 -22.83 -10.26 1.26
CA LEU A 345 -24.15 -9.64 1.12
C LEU A 345 -24.23 -8.73 -0.13
N LEU A 346 -23.13 -8.04 -0.42
CA LEU A 346 -23.04 -7.18 -1.59
C LEU A 346 -23.00 -7.97 -2.90
N ALA A 347 -22.37 -9.15 -2.88
CA ALA A 347 -22.21 -10.00 -4.07
C ALA A 347 -23.35 -11.03 -4.26
N ALA A 348 -24.27 -11.18 -3.29
CA ALA A 348 -25.37 -12.13 -3.45
C ALA A 348 -26.48 -11.54 -4.33
N ALA A 349 -26.96 -12.30 -5.30
CA ALA A 349 -28.23 -12.02 -5.98
C ALA A 349 -29.41 -11.98 -4.98
N LEU A 350 -30.51 -11.36 -5.34
CA LEU A 350 -31.77 -11.42 -4.58
C LEU A 350 -32.28 -12.85 -4.53
#